data_b1186a26ec7af8079a98458a62b774f6
#
_entry.id   b1186a26ec7af8079a98458a62b774f6
#
_cell.length_a   1.000
_cell.length_b   1.000
_cell.length_c   1.000
_cell.angle_alpha   90.00
_cell.angle_beta   90.00
_cell.angle_gamma   90.00
#
_symmetry.space_group_name_H-M   'P 1'
#
loop_
_entity.id
_entity.type
_entity.pdbx_description
1 polymer ?
#
loop_
_entity_poly.entity_id
_entity_poly.type
_entity_poly.pdbx_seq_one_letter_code
_entity_poly.pdbx_strand_id
1 'polypeptide(L)'
;MTKTETAAKATRTITRADLSEAVYQKVGLSRAESAELVETFLREISDTITKGETVKLSSFGSFVVRSKGERIGRNPKTGVEVPITPRRVMVFKPSNILKARINGQAEPAED
;
A
#
# COMPACT_ATOMS: atom_id res chain seq x y z
N MET A 1 18.23 19.04 7.38
CA MET A 1 18.15 18.49 7.50
C MET A 1 18.28 17.75 7.24
N THR A 2 18.45 17.69 7.26
CA THR A 2 18.48 17.07 7.19
C THR A 2 18.51 16.08 7.17
N LYS A 3 18.70 15.97 7.12
CA LYS A 3 18.55 15.16 7.27
C LYS A 3 18.82 14.23 7.36
N THR A 4 19.24 14.35 7.61
CA THR A 4 19.33 13.62 7.85
C THR A 4 19.32 12.79 8.09
N GLU A 5 19.43 13.01 8.22
CA GLU A 5 19.14 12.42 8.62
C GLU A 5 19.01 11.53 8.49
N THR A 6 19.28 11.50 8.35
CA THR A 6 18.98 10.83 8.32
C THR A 6 18.90 9.69 8.07
N ALA A 7 19.49 9.59 7.84
CA ALA A 7 19.47 8.32 7.32
C ALA A 7 19.18 7.34 8.28
N ALA A 8 19.79 7.32 9.22
CA ALA A 8 19.52 6.38 10.18
C ALA A 8 18.16 6.47 10.52
N LYS A 9 17.62 7.51 10.25
CA LYS A 9 16.40 7.58 10.53
C LYS A 9 15.65 7.12 9.49
N ALA A 10 15.98 6.33 8.76
CA ALA A 10 15.31 5.79 7.69
C ALA A 10 14.02 5.17 7.97
N THR A 11 13.60 5.15 9.15
CA THR A 11 12.37 4.48 9.49
C THR A 11 11.20 5.42 9.69
N ARG A 12 11.27 6.59 9.12
CA ARG A 12 10.16 7.51 9.21
C ARG A 12 8.94 6.96 8.48
N THR A 13 7.78 7.07 9.11
CA THR A 13 6.52 6.63 8.53
C THR A 13 5.80 7.83 7.91
N ILE A 14 5.33 7.65 6.68
CA ILE A 14 4.53 8.67 6.02
C ILE A 14 3.07 8.45 6.41
N THR A 15 2.42 9.49 6.88
CA THR A 15 1.04 9.42 7.32
C THR A 15 0.13 10.18 6.37
N ARG A 16 -1.17 10.11 6.61
CA ARG A 16 -2.13 10.89 5.82
C ARG A 16 -1.83 12.37 5.90
N ALA A 17 -1.43 12.84 7.06
CA ALA A 17 -1.09 14.25 7.23
C ALA A 17 0.07 14.63 6.32
N ASP A 18 1.04 13.74 6.21
CA ASP A 18 2.18 13.99 5.34
C ASP A 18 1.75 14.04 3.89
N LEU A 19 0.84 13.15 3.48
CA LEU A 19 0.34 13.15 2.12
C LEU A 19 -0.45 14.43 1.83
N SER A 20 -1.28 14.86 2.78
CA SER A 20 -2.04 16.09 2.64
C SER A 20 -1.12 17.30 2.51
N GLU A 21 -0.06 17.31 3.29
CA GLU A 21 0.90 18.40 3.22
C GLU A 21 1.61 18.43 1.86
N ALA A 22 1.95 17.25 1.33
CA ALA A 22 2.59 17.17 0.02
C ALA A 22 1.66 17.71 -1.07
N VAL A 23 0.38 17.36 -1.00
CA VAL A 23 -0.59 17.86 -1.96
C VAL A 23 -0.72 19.38 -1.82
N TYR A 24 -0.80 19.86 -0.60
CA TYR A 24 -0.89 21.29 -0.34
C TYR A 24 0.30 22.03 -0.95
N GLN A 25 1.50 21.49 -0.78
CA GLN A 25 2.69 22.15 -1.28
C GLN A 25 2.79 22.15 -2.80
N LYS A 26 2.24 21.15 -3.45
CA LYS A 26 2.49 20.97 -4.88
C LYS A 26 1.32 21.27 -5.79
N VAL A 27 0.10 21.28 -5.28
CA VAL A 27 -1.09 21.38 -6.13
C VAL A 27 -1.74 22.75 -6.06
N GLY A 28 -1.52 23.49 -5.00
CA GLY A 28 -2.09 24.84 -4.91
C GLY A 28 -3.48 24.90 -4.33
N LEU A 29 -3.92 23.84 -3.69
CA LEU A 29 -5.21 23.84 -3.01
C LEU A 29 -5.03 24.33 -1.58
N SER A 30 -6.13 24.65 -0.92
CA SER A 30 -6.06 25.00 0.50
C SER A 30 -5.72 23.74 1.29
N ARG A 31 -5.37 23.91 2.56
CA ARG A 31 -5.05 22.77 3.40
C ARG A 31 -6.26 21.86 3.59
N ALA A 32 -7.44 22.46 3.75
CA ALA A 32 -8.65 21.66 3.90
C ALA A 32 -8.96 20.88 2.64
N GLU A 33 -8.81 21.51 1.47
CA GLU A 33 -9.04 20.83 0.22
C GLU A 33 -8.03 19.73 -0.04
N SER A 34 -6.79 19.98 0.36
CA SER A 34 -5.74 18.96 0.19
C SER A 34 -6.03 17.73 1.04
N ALA A 35 -6.46 17.94 2.27
CA ALA A 35 -6.80 16.81 3.14
C ALA A 35 -7.99 16.06 2.58
N GLU A 36 -8.98 16.77 2.06
CA GLU A 36 -10.16 16.14 1.49
C GLU A 36 -9.82 15.33 0.25
N LEU A 37 -8.92 15.85 -0.57
CA LEU A 37 -8.48 15.13 -1.76
C LEU A 37 -7.81 13.81 -1.41
N VAL A 38 -6.93 13.84 -0.41
CA VAL A 38 -6.25 12.63 0.05
C VAL A 38 -7.28 11.63 0.59
N GLU A 39 -8.25 12.09 1.38
CA GLU A 39 -9.27 11.20 1.92
C GLU A 39 -10.11 10.58 0.82
N THR A 40 -10.48 11.39 -0.18
CA THR A 40 -11.28 10.88 -1.30
C THR A 40 -10.52 9.81 -2.07
N PHE A 41 -9.24 10.06 -2.32
CA PHE A 41 -8.39 9.12 -3.04
C PHE A 41 -8.29 7.79 -2.30
N LEU A 42 -7.99 7.86 -1.00
CA LEU A 42 -7.85 6.64 -0.22
C LEU A 42 -9.17 5.89 -0.08
N ARG A 43 -10.28 6.63 0.03
CA ARG A 43 -11.59 6.01 0.13
C ARG A 43 -11.95 5.29 -1.16
N GLU A 44 -11.61 5.88 -2.30
CA GLU A 44 -11.90 5.26 -3.58
C GLU A 44 -11.17 3.93 -3.71
N ILE A 45 -9.91 3.89 -3.29
CA ILE A 45 -9.13 2.66 -3.31
C ILE A 45 -9.73 1.65 -2.34
N SER A 46 -10.08 2.09 -1.14
CA SER A 46 -10.63 1.20 -0.12
C SER A 46 -11.96 0.60 -0.56
N ASP A 47 -12.83 1.42 -1.14
CA ASP A 47 -14.13 0.94 -1.59
C ASP A 47 -14.00 -0.10 -2.70
N THR A 48 -13.08 0.13 -3.62
CA THR A 48 -12.85 -0.80 -4.71
C THR A 48 -12.32 -2.14 -4.18
N ILE A 49 -11.38 -2.08 -3.25
CA ILE A 49 -10.82 -3.29 -2.65
C ILE A 49 -11.92 -4.04 -1.88
N THR A 50 -12.76 -3.31 -1.18
CA THR A 50 -13.84 -3.92 -0.41
C THR A 50 -14.80 -4.71 -1.29
N LYS A 51 -14.98 -4.27 -2.54
CA LYS A 51 -15.80 -5.00 -3.49
C LYS A 51 -15.08 -6.21 -4.08
N GLY A 52 -13.83 -6.40 -3.76
CA GLY A 52 -13.05 -7.51 -4.30
C GLY A 52 -12.40 -7.22 -5.63
N GLU A 53 -12.41 -5.97 -6.06
CA GLU A 53 -11.83 -5.60 -7.35
C GLU A 53 -10.39 -5.18 -7.22
N THR A 54 -9.63 -5.37 -8.28
CA THR A 54 -8.23 -4.98 -8.30
C THR A 54 -8.10 -3.48 -8.56
N VAL A 55 -7.19 -2.85 -7.83
CA VAL A 55 -6.81 -1.45 -8.10
C VAL A 55 -5.42 -1.48 -8.71
N LYS A 56 -5.27 -0.99 -9.93
CA LYS A 56 -3.98 -0.95 -10.59
C LYS A 56 -3.55 0.49 -10.83
N LEU A 57 -2.40 0.85 -10.28
CA LEU A 57 -1.84 2.19 -10.45
C LEU A 57 -0.55 2.03 -11.23
N SER A 58 -0.58 2.44 -12.49
CA SER A 58 0.58 2.29 -13.38
C SER A 58 1.82 2.90 -12.77
N SER A 59 2.93 2.23 -12.93
CA SER A 59 4.23 2.67 -12.42
C SER A 59 4.36 2.63 -10.91
N PHE A 60 3.30 2.29 -10.20
CA PHE A 60 3.32 2.20 -8.74
C PHE A 60 3.13 0.76 -8.29
N GLY A 61 1.99 0.18 -8.62
CA GLY A 61 1.70 -1.19 -8.23
C GLY A 61 0.22 -1.49 -8.27
N SER A 62 -0.13 -2.67 -7.79
CA SER A 62 -1.51 -3.12 -7.81
C SER A 62 -1.92 -3.63 -6.45
N PHE A 63 -3.16 -3.35 -6.06
CA PHE A 63 -3.75 -3.93 -4.86
C PHE A 63 -4.71 -5.01 -5.34
N VAL A 64 -4.44 -6.26 -4.96
CA VAL A 64 -5.19 -7.41 -5.43
C VAL A 64 -5.86 -8.09 -4.24
N VAL A 65 -7.13 -8.43 -4.39
CA VAL A 65 -7.85 -9.15 -3.36
C VAL A 65 -7.84 -10.62 -3.71
N ARG A 66 -7.49 -11.45 -2.75
CA ARG A 66 -7.49 -12.90 -2.93
C ARG A 66 -8.39 -13.54 -1.90
N SER A 67 -9.14 -14.55 -2.33
CA SER A 67 -9.96 -15.32 -1.42
C SER A 67 -9.17 -16.54 -1.00
N LYS A 68 -9.10 -16.76 0.31
CA LYS A 68 -8.48 -17.96 0.83
C LYS A 68 -9.61 -18.82 1.38
N GLY A 69 -9.78 -19.99 0.79
CA GLY A 69 -10.84 -20.89 1.21
C GLY A 69 -10.51 -21.56 2.54
N GLU A 70 -11.48 -22.31 3.01
CA GLU A 70 -11.29 -23.10 4.23
C GLU A 70 -10.19 -24.11 4.01
N ARG A 71 -9.35 -24.29 4.99
CA ARG A 71 -8.27 -25.27 4.91
C ARG A 71 -7.96 -25.78 6.30
N ILE A 72 -7.15 -26.85 6.34
CA ILE A 72 -6.77 -27.46 7.60
C ILE A 72 -5.36 -27.01 7.96
N GLY A 73 -5.24 -26.40 9.11
CA GLY A 73 -3.94 -26.07 9.65
C GLY A 73 -3.57 -27.09 10.71
N ARG A 74 -2.34 -27.04 11.19
CA ARG A 74 -1.89 -27.97 12.21
C ARG A 74 -1.19 -27.19 13.31
N ASN A 75 -1.58 -27.49 14.54
CA ASN A 75 -0.94 -26.88 15.69
C ASN A 75 0.46 -27.47 15.84
N PRO A 76 1.52 -26.67 15.73
CA PRO A 76 2.88 -27.21 15.78
C PRO A 76 3.25 -27.84 17.10
N LYS A 77 2.56 -27.50 18.17
CA LYS A 77 2.87 -28.09 19.48
C LYS A 77 2.19 -29.42 19.71
N THR A 78 0.95 -29.54 19.27
CA THR A 78 0.18 -30.75 19.56
C THR A 78 -0.02 -31.63 18.36
N GLY A 79 0.23 -31.11 17.15
CA GLY A 79 -0.01 -31.85 15.93
C GLY A 79 -1.48 -31.98 15.58
N VAL A 80 -2.36 -31.33 16.33
CA VAL A 80 -3.79 -31.41 16.10
C VAL A 80 -4.18 -30.55 14.91
N GLU A 81 -5.02 -31.06 14.03
CA GLU A 81 -5.50 -30.33 12.88
C GLU A 81 -6.61 -29.38 13.31
N VAL A 82 -6.54 -28.16 12.78
CA VAL A 82 -7.50 -27.10 13.10
C VAL A 82 -8.00 -26.48 11.82
N PRO A 83 -9.32 -26.39 11.60
CA PRO A 83 -9.83 -25.75 10.39
C PRO A 83 -9.54 -24.26 10.41
N ILE A 84 -9.17 -23.73 9.25
CA ILE A 84 -8.91 -22.31 9.09
C ILE A 84 -10.05 -21.71 8.28
N THR A 85 -10.70 -20.69 8.84
CA THR A 85 -11.88 -20.08 8.25
C THR A 85 -11.56 -19.41 6.91
N PRO A 86 -12.43 -19.51 5.93
CA PRO A 86 -12.25 -18.79 4.67
C PRO A 86 -12.22 -17.28 4.94
N ARG A 87 -11.39 -16.56 4.17
CA ARG A 87 -11.31 -15.13 4.33
C ARG A 87 -10.74 -14.50 3.06
N ARG A 88 -10.90 -13.21 2.96
CA ARG A 88 -10.30 -12.45 1.88
C ARG A 88 -9.11 -11.68 2.42
N VAL A 89 -8.08 -11.58 1.62
CA VAL A 89 -6.88 -10.83 2.00
C VAL A 89 -6.50 -9.91 0.85
N MET A 90 -5.84 -8.83 1.17
CA MET A 90 -5.36 -7.90 0.17
C MET A 90 -3.85 -8.02 0.07
N VAL A 91 -3.34 -8.05 -1.16
CA VAL A 91 -1.91 -8.12 -1.42
C VAL A 91 -1.53 -6.94 -2.30
N PHE A 92 -0.46 -6.26 -1.94
CA PHE A 92 0.10 -5.21 -2.78
C PHE A 92 1.25 -5.76 -3.59
N LYS A 93 1.20 -5.56 -4.90
CA LYS A 93 2.26 -6.00 -5.80
C LYS A 93 2.91 -4.76 -6.40
N PRO A 94 4.14 -4.44 -6.03
CA PRO A 94 4.79 -3.25 -6.58
C PRO A 94 5.09 -3.43 -8.07
N SER A 95 5.08 -2.33 -8.80
CA SER A 95 5.43 -2.34 -10.21
C SER A 95 6.91 -2.58 -10.38
N ASN A 96 7.32 -2.95 -11.59
CA ASN A 96 8.74 -3.13 -11.87
C ASN A 96 9.50 -1.81 -11.72
N ILE A 97 8.86 -0.71 -12.07
CA ILE A 97 9.47 0.61 -11.91
C ILE A 97 9.71 0.89 -10.43
N LEU A 98 8.73 0.61 -9.58
CA LEU A 98 8.89 0.85 -8.16
C LEU A 98 9.96 -0.06 -7.57
N LYS A 99 10.00 -1.32 -7.98
CA LYS A 99 11.03 -2.24 -7.50
C LYS A 99 12.42 -1.75 -7.86
N ALA A 100 12.58 -1.26 -9.09
CA ALA A 100 13.88 -0.76 -9.53
C ALA A 100 14.31 0.44 -8.69
N ARG A 101 13.37 1.33 -8.40
CA ARG A 101 13.68 2.50 -7.59
C ARG A 101 14.07 2.11 -6.16
N ILE A 102 13.39 1.13 -5.59
CA ILE A 102 13.72 0.65 -4.26
C ILE A 102 15.14 0.11 -4.21
N ASN A 103 15.57 -0.53 -5.28
CA ASN A 103 16.91 -1.12 -5.35
C ASN A 103 17.97 -0.18 -5.91
N GLY A 104 17.62 1.09 -6.13
CA GLY A 104 18.59 2.05 -6.65
C GLY A 104 18.98 1.81 -8.08
N GLN A 105 18.14 1.15 -8.86
CA GLN A 105 18.43 0.82 -10.26
C GLN A 105 17.73 1.79 -11.19
N ALA A 106 18.18 1.79 -12.45
CA ALA A 106 17.52 2.60 -13.46
C ALA A 106 16.10 2.08 -13.66
N GLU A 107 15.17 2.98 -13.91
CA GLU A 107 13.79 2.58 -14.10
C GLU A 107 13.61 1.89 -15.44
N PRO A 108 12.87 0.77 -15.47
CA PRO A 108 12.55 0.12 -16.74
C PRO A 108 11.54 0.97 -17.51
N ALA A 109 11.43 0.67 -18.80
CA ALA A 109 10.57 1.45 -19.67
C ALA A 109 9.11 1.40 -19.24
N GLU A 110 8.68 0.30 -18.71
CA GLU A 110 7.34 0.23 -18.20
C GLU A 110 7.12 -1.00 -17.41
N ASP A 111 5.97 -1.06 -16.82
CA ASP A 111 5.61 -2.04 -15.90
C ASP A 111 5.15 -3.30 -16.52
#